data_377945dd9e2a290e83822efe654cab53
#
_entry.id   377945dd9e2a290e83822efe654cab53
#
_cell.length_a   1.000
_cell.length_b   1.000
_cell.length_c   1.000
_cell.angle_alpha   90.00
_cell.angle_beta   90.00
_cell.angle_gamma   90.00
#
_symmetry.space_group_name_H-M   'P 1'
#
loop_
_entity.id
_entity.type
_entity.pdbx_description
1 polymer ?
#
loop_
_entity_poly.entity_id
_entity_poly.type
_entity_poly.pdbx_seq_one_letter_code
_entity_poly.pdbx_strand_id
1 'polypeptide(L)'
;MLNCVVIDDDAVAVNLIKHFIMNTEGLHFKESFSSSIEAVNYLRTNVESIDLLFLDVEMPDMTGIELLESVPEIPPVILITSKEKYAVKAFELHAIDYIVKPVEYSRFLKAVDSVVEQSNETATGDSAYLFLKENGVLTRAKFCDIKYCEALGDYIKIYINDKTIVINATMKKLEEKLKNFNQFIRIHRSFIVNLDYLENFDAETAIVANKILPIGNKYKSQLLSRLNII
;
A
#
# COMPACT_ATOMS: atom_id res chain seq x y z
N MET A 1 6.20 -11.50 -16.30
CA MET A 1 4.98 -11.24 -17.09
C MET A 1 3.83 -11.29 -16.09
N LEU A 2 3.04 -10.21 -15.95
CA LEU A 2 1.98 -10.10 -14.96
C LEU A 2 0.67 -10.67 -15.53
N ASN A 3 0.09 -11.68 -14.87
CA ASN A 3 -1.20 -12.25 -15.21
C ASN A 3 -2.32 -11.32 -14.77
N CYS A 4 -3.01 -10.73 -15.73
CA CYS A 4 -4.03 -9.71 -15.52
C CYS A 4 -5.44 -10.30 -15.64
N VAL A 5 -6.30 -9.97 -14.68
CA VAL A 5 -7.74 -10.25 -14.70
C VAL A 5 -8.50 -8.94 -14.77
N VAL A 6 -9.60 -8.91 -15.54
CA VAL A 6 -10.45 -7.73 -15.71
C VAL A 6 -11.86 -8.06 -15.21
N ILE A 7 -12.42 -7.20 -14.36
CA ILE A 7 -13.78 -7.35 -13.83
C ILE A 7 -14.53 -6.04 -14.06
N ASP A 8 -15.51 -6.06 -14.97
CA ASP A 8 -16.31 -4.89 -15.34
C ASP A 8 -17.57 -5.40 -16.08
N ASP A 9 -18.75 -4.93 -15.72
CA ASP A 9 -20.02 -5.33 -16.35
C ASP A 9 -20.21 -4.71 -17.76
N ASP A 10 -19.45 -3.66 -18.08
CA ASP A 10 -19.43 -3.07 -19.41
C ASP A 10 -18.44 -3.81 -20.34
N ALA A 11 -18.97 -4.57 -21.28
CA ALA A 11 -18.19 -5.29 -22.29
C ALA A 11 -17.28 -4.36 -23.13
N VAL A 12 -17.61 -3.09 -23.29
CA VAL A 12 -16.78 -2.12 -24.04
C VAL A 12 -15.56 -1.77 -23.21
N ALA A 13 -15.74 -1.54 -21.90
CA ALA A 13 -14.63 -1.29 -20.98
C ALA A 13 -13.72 -2.51 -20.86
N VAL A 14 -14.27 -3.71 -20.73
CA VAL A 14 -13.49 -4.98 -20.72
C VAL A 14 -12.64 -5.09 -21.98
N ASN A 15 -13.21 -4.89 -23.17
CA ASN A 15 -12.49 -5.01 -24.43
C ASN A 15 -11.39 -3.95 -24.57
N LEU A 16 -11.62 -2.73 -24.08
CA LEU A 16 -10.62 -1.66 -24.08
C LEU A 16 -9.43 -2.02 -23.20
N ILE A 17 -9.66 -2.45 -21.95
CA ILE A 17 -8.60 -2.82 -21.02
C ILE A 17 -7.86 -4.06 -21.52
N LYS A 18 -8.57 -5.06 -22.04
CA LYS A 18 -7.97 -6.23 -22.69
C LYS A 18 -7.07 -5.83 -23.86
N HIS A 19 -7.51 -4.90 -24.71
CA HIS A 19 -6.69 -4.38 -25.80
C HIS A 19 -5.43 -3.70 -25.27
N PHE A 20 -5.51 -2.91 -24.22
CA PHE A 20 -4.34 -2.27 -23.59
C PHE A 20 -3.37 -3.30 -23.01
N ILE A 21 -3.88 -4.31 -22.28
CA ILE A 21 -3.07 -5.41 -21.73
C ILE A 21 -2.30 -6.13 -22.85
N MET A 22 -2.98 -6.50 -23.94
CA MET A 22 -2.37 -7.23 -25.06
C MET A 22 -1.33 -6.42 -25.84
N ASN A 23 -1.39 -5.09 -25.78
CA ASN A 23 -0.43 -4.18 -26.45
C ASN A 23 0.65 -3.64 -25.50
N THR A 24 0.68 -4.09 -24.23
CA THR A 24 1.67 -3.65 -23.24
C THR A 24 2.62 -4.80 -22.94
N GLU A 25 3.92 -4.57 -23.19
CA GLU A 25 4.95 -5.56 -22.89
C GLU A 25 5.01 -5.88 -21.40
N GLY A 26 5.17 -7.14 -21.06
CA GLY A 26 5.21 -7.59 -19.67
C GLY A 26 3.86 -7.92 -19.05
N LEU A 27 2.72 -7.66 -19.72
CA LEU A 27 1.38 -8.04 -19.27
C LEU A 27 0.87 -9.26 -20.05
N HIS A 28 0.04 -10.06 -19.38
CA HIS A 28 -0.66 -11.20 -19.95
C HIS A 28 -2.12 -11.17 -19.54
N PHE A 29 -3.04 -11.08 -20.52
CA PHE A 29 -4.47 -11.19 -20.24
C PHE A 29 -4.83 -12.63 -19.92
N LYS A 30 -5.35 -12.87 -18.73
CA LYS A 30 -5.70 -14.20 -18.24
C LYS A 30 -7.20 -14.50 -18.39
N GLU A 31 -8.05 -13.64 -17.82
CA GLU A 31 -9.49 -13.85 -17.78
C GLU A 31 -10.23 -12.53 -17.59
N SER A 32 -11.55 -12.52 -17.88
CA SER A 32 -12.43 -11.40 -17.56
C SER A 32 -13.79 -11.86 -17.09
N PHE A 33 -14.43 -11.08 -16.22
CA PHE A 33 -15.74 -11.35 -15.64
C PHE A 33 -16.62 -10.12 -15.78
N SER A 34 -17.87 -10.35 -16.23
CA SER A 34 -18.92 -9.33 -16.24
C SER A 34 -19.85 -9.43 -15.01
N SER A 35 -19.71 -10.47 -14.21
CA SER A 35 -20.44 -10.71 -12.98
C SER A 35 -19.50 -10.65 -11.78
N SER A 36 -19.82 -9.79 -10.80
CA SER A 36 -19.10 -9.71 -9.53
C SER A 36 -19.14 -11.02 -8.74
N ILE A 37 -20.25 -11.78 -8.83
CA ILE A 37 -20.42 -13.07 -8.14
C ILE A 37 -19.49 -14.14 -8.73
N GLU A 38 -19.41 -14.23 -10.06
CA GLU A 38 -18.49 -15.15 -10.74
C GLU A 38 -17.03 -14.80 -10.43
N ALA A 39 -16.73 -13.51 -10.45
CA ALA A 39 -15.41 -12.99 -10.12
C ALA A 39 -14.97 -13.35 -8.68
N VAL A 40 -15.84 -13.19 -7.68
CA VAL A 40 -15.56 -13.60 -6.29
C VAL A 40 -15.22 -15.10 -6.21
N ASN A 41 -16.03 -15.94 -6.85
CA ASN A 41 -15.80 -17.38 -6.83
C ASN A 41 -14.46 -17.75 -7.48
N TYR A 42 -14.10 -17.09 -8.57
CA TYR A 42 -12.83 -17.29 -9.25
C TYR A 42 -11.64 -16.80 -8.40
N LEU A 43 -11.72 -15.61 -7.81
CA LEU A 43 -10.67 -15.02 -6.98
C LEU A 43 -10.36 -15.89 -5.76
N ARG A 44 -11.38 -16.47 -5.10
CA ARG A 44 -11.20 -17.32 -3.92
C ARG A 44 -10.36 -18.58 -4.17
N THR A 45 -10.29 -19.03 -5.41
CA THR A 45 -9.58 -20.29 -5.77
C THR A 45 -8.34 -20.06 -6.61
N ASN A 46 -8.13 -18.85 -7.15
CA ASN A 46 -7.09 -18.59 -8.13
C ASN A 46 -6.20 -17.37 -7.79
N VAL A 47 -6.31 -16.78 -6.58
CA VAL A 47 -5.63 -15.55 -6.18
C VAL A 47 -4.11 -15.62 -6.42
N GLU A 48 -3.46 -16.74 -6.07
CA GLU A 48 -2.01 -16.91 -6.23
C GLU A 48 -1.53 -16.88 -7.69
N SER A 49 -2.44 -17.01 -8.63
CA SER A 49 -2.14 -17.04 -10.07
C SER A 49 -2.48 -15.73 -10.78
N ILE A 50 -2.83 -14.68 -10.02
CA ILE A 50 -3.21 -13.36 -10.50
C ILE A 50 -2.23 -12.34 -9.95
N ASP A 51 -1.52 -11.66 -10.85
CA ASP A 51 -0.53 -10.64 -10.47
C ASP A 51 -1.13 -9.23 -10.47
N LEU A 52 -2.23 -9.02 -11.21
CA LEU A 52 -2.89 -7.72 -11.31
C LEU A 52 -4.38 -7.86 -11.63
N LEU A 53 -5.21 -7.14 -10.86
CA LEU A 53 -6.64 -7.06 -11.04
C LEU A 53 -7.03 -5.65 -11.50
N PHE A 54 -7.72 -5.55 -12.64
CA PHE A 54 -8.44 -4.36 -13.05
C PHE A 54 -9.92 -4.53 -12.69
N LEU A 55 -10.45 -3.65 -11.86
CA LEU A 55 -11.76 -3.82 -11.25
C LEU A 55 -12.60 -2.56 -11.37
N ASP A 56 -13.78 -2.68 -11.99
CA ASP A 56 -14.77 -1.61 -11.90
C ASP A 56 -15.38 -1.55 -10.50
N VAL A 57 -15.67 -0.35 -10.07
CA VAL A 57 -16.33 -0.10 -8.78
C VAL A 57 -17.83 -0.26 -8.87
N GLU A 58 -18.44 0.14 -10.01
CA GLU A 58 -19.89 0.18 -10.17
C GLU A 58 -20.38 -1.00 -11.01
N MET A 59 -20.70 -2.10 -10.35
CA MET A 59 -21.27 -3.29 -10.99
C MET A 59 -22.63 -3.63 -10.39
N PRO A 60 -23.53 -4.30 -11.14
CA PRO A 60 -24.75 -4.91 -10.62
C PRO A 60 -24.46 -5.91 -9.50
N ASP A 61 -25.43 -6.14 -8.63
CA ASP A 61 -25.45 -7.11 -7.53
C ASP A 61 -24.44 -6.81 -6.41
N MET A 62 -23.17 -6.54 -6.71
CA MET A 62 -22.11 -6.28 -5.74
C MET A 62 -21.13 -5.27 -6.34
N THR A 63 -20.87 -4.19 -5.64
CA THR A 63 -19.85 -3.21 -6.05
C THR A 63 -18.44 -3.81 -5.99
N GLY A 64 -17.50 -3.29 -6.78
CA GLY A 64 -16.11 -3.70 -6.74
C GLY A 64 -15.49 -3.54 -5.34
N ILE A 65 -15.96 -2.55 -4.56
CA ILE A 65 -15.56 -2.34 -3.17
C ILE A 65 -16.01 -3.49 -2.28
N GLU A 66 -17.30 -3.86 -2.34
CA GLU A 66 -17.84 -4.99 -1.58
C GLU A 66 -17.21 -6.32 -2.01
N LEU A 67 -16.87 -6.46 -3.30
CA LEU A 67 -16.12 -7.60 -3.81
C LEU A 67 -14.77 -7.71 -3.10
N LEU A 68 -13.98 -6.64 -3.04
CA LEU A 68 -12.70 -6.63 -2.35
C LEU A 68 -12.83 -6.94 -0.85
N GLU A 69 -13.86 -6.40 -0.18
CA GLU A 69 -14.12 -6.68 1.23
C GLU A 69 -14.55 -8.15 1.50
N SER A 70 -15.05 -8.86 0.48
CA SER A 70 -15.56 -10.24 0.59
C SER A 70 -14.52 -11.32 0.31
N VAL A 71 -13.36 -10.96 -0.24
CA VAL A 71 -12.27 -11.90 -0.58
C VAL A 71 -11.16 -11.80 0.48
N PRO A 72 -10.73 -12.93 1.09
CA PRO A 72 -9.74 -12.91 2.17
C PRO A 72 -8.35 -12.39 1.75
N GLU A 73 -7.95 -12.72 0.54
CA GLU A 73 -6.69 -12.30 -0.06
C GLU A 73 -6.97 -11.64 -1.40
N ILE A 74 -6.41 -10.45 -1.61
CA ILE A 74 -6.64 -9.63 -2.79
C ILE A 74 -5.31 -9.48 -3.54
N PRO A 75 -5.27 -9.80 -4.85
CA PRO A 75 -4.10 -9.48 -5.66
C PRO A 75 -3.94 -7.95 -5.77
N PRO A 76 -2.77 -7.46 -6.20
CA PRO A 76 -2.61 -6.06 -6.58
C PRO A 76 -3.76 -5.57 -7.44
N VAL A 77 -4.43 -4.46 -7.06
CA VAL A 77 -5.64 -3.97 -7.74
C VAL A 77 -5.50 -2.54 -8.23
N ILE A 78 -5.91 -2.31 -9.48
CA ILE A 78 -6.18 -1.00 -10.05
C ILE A 78 -7.69 -0.86 -10.19
N LEU A 79 -8.29 0.12 -9.49
CA LEU A 79 -9.71 0.41 -9.61
C LEU A 79 -9.99 1.30 -10.81
N ILE A 80 -11.04 0.99 -11.55
CA ILE A 80 -11.49 1.76 -12.73
C ILE A 80 -12.97 2.10 -12.51
N THR A 81 -13.36 3.38 -12.65
CA THR A 81 -14.75 3.78 -12.38
C THR A 81 -15.10 5.10 -13.03
N SER A 82 -16.38 5.36 -13.24
CA SER A 82 -16.90 6.64 -13.72
C SER A 82 -17.01 7.73 -12.65
N LYS A 83 -16.82 7.40 -11.35
CA LYS A 83 -17.10 8.34 -10.25
C LYS A 83 -15.89 8.61 -9.38
N GLU A 84 -15.42 9.85 -9.37
CA GLU A 84 -14.29 10.33 -8.54
C GLU A 84 -14.48 10.13 -7.02
N LYS A 85 -15.72 10.11 -6.54
CA LYS A 85 -16.02 9.98 -5.10
C LYS A 85 -15.47 8.69 -4.45
N TYR A 86 -15.20 7.66 -5.23
CA TYR A 86 -14.67 6.40 -4.73
C TYR A 86 -13.15 6.40 -4.52
N ALA A 87 -12.44 7.45 -4.95
CA ALA A 87 -10.98 7.55 -4.79
C ALA A 87 -10.54 7.43 -3.33
N VAL A 88 -11.29 8.01 -2.38
CA VAL A 88 -10.98 7.90 -0.95
C VAL A 88 -11.12 6.46 -0.45
N LYS A 89 -12.17 5.75 -0.92
CA LYS A 89 -12.44 4.38 -0.50
C LYS A 89 -11.50 3.37 -1.18
N ALA A 90 -11.13 3.61 -2.44
CA ALA A 90 -10.08 2.88 -3.13
C ALA A 90 -8.77 2.87 -2.33
N PHE A 91 -8.45 4.01 -1.77
CA PHE A 91 -7.29 4.20 -0.91
C PHE A 91 -7.37 3.42 0.42
N GLU A 92 -8.52 3.38 1.08
CA GLU A 92 -8.74 2.61 2.31
C GLU A 92 -8.57 1.10 2.07
N LEU A 93 -8.85 0.62 0.86
CA LEU A 93 -8.74 -0.78 0.44
C LEU A 93 -7.36 -1.14 -0.16
N HIS A 94 -6.37 -0.22 -0.04
CA HIS A 94 -5.01 -0.43 -0.55
C HIS A 94 -4.92 -0.72 -2.05
N ALA A 95 -5.88 -0.20 -2.85
CA ALA A 95 -5.74 -0.21 -4.30
C ALA A 95 -4.43 0.50 -4.69
N ILE A 96 -3.69 -0.09 -5.62
CA ILE A 96 -2.40 0.47 -6.06
C ILE A 96 -2.62 1.77 -6.81
N ASP A 97 -3.68 1.82 -7.62
CA ASP A 97 -4.05 3.02 -8.35
C ASP A 97 -5.55 3.06 -8.62
N TYR A 98 -5.99 4.21 -9.09
CA TYR A 98 -7.39 4.53 -9.36
C TYR A 98 -7.50 5.31 -10.67
N ILE A 99 -8.28 4.81 -11.62
CA ILE A 99 -8.46 5.40 -12.94
C ILE A 99 -9.92 5.81 -13.12
N VAL A 100 -10.14 7.06 -13.53
CA VAL A 100 -11.48 7.55 -13.89
C VAL A 100 -11.75 7.27 -15.36
N LYS A 101 -12.90 6.66 -15.68
CA LYS A 101 -13.37 6.47 -17.08
C LYS A 101 -13.68 7.86 -17.70
N PRO A 102 -13.31 8.10 -18.98
CA PRO A 102 -12.75 7.16 -19.95
C PRO A 102 -11.26 6.87 -19.69
N VAL A 103 -10.88 5.60 -19.86
CA VAL A 103 -9.48 5.17 -19.65
C VAL A 103 -8.64 5.50 -20.88
N GLU A 104 -7.66 6.37 -20.69
CA GLU A 104 -6.65 6.65 -21.70
C GLU A 104 -5.45 5.71 -21.56
N TYR A 105 -4.84 5.29 -22.67
CA TYR A 105 -3.70 4.38 -22.65
C TYR A 105 -2.51 4.92 -21.84
N SER A 106 -2.24 6.21 -21.93
CA SER A 106 -1.18 6.88 -21.13
C SER A 106 -1.43 6.80 -19.62
N ARG A 107 -2.71 6.88 -19.20
CA ARG A 107 -3.10 6.77 -17.79
C ARG A 107 -3.05 5.31 -17.32
N PHE A 108 -3.45 4.37 -18.18
CA PHE A 108 -3.32 2.94 -17.95
C PHE A 108 -1.86 2.54 -17.73
N LEU A 109 -0.93 2.97 -18.60
CA LEU A 109 0.50 2.68 -18.45
C LEU A 109 1.05 3.17 -17.11
N LYS A 110 0.74 4.41 -16.70
CA LYS A 110 1.18 4.94 -15.40
C LYS A 110 0.69 4.09 -14.22
N ALA A 111 -0.54 3.57 -14.30
CA ALA A 111 -1.07 2.71 -13.26
C ALA A 111 -0.35 1.35 -13.22
N VAL A 112 -0.03 0.79 -14.39
CA VAL A 112 0.74 -0.46 -14.49
C VAL A 112 2.18 -0.25 -14.00
N ASP A 113 2.82 0.87 -14.34
CA ASP A 113 4.16 1.22 -13.85
C ASP A 113 4.19 1.25 -12.32
N SER A 114 3.15 1.80 -11.69
CA SER A 114 3.02 1.79 -10.21
C SER A 114 2.95 0.38 -9.63
N VAL A 115 2.32 -0.58 -10.35
CA VAL A 115 2.28 -2.00 -9.93
C VAL A 115 3.65 -2.65 -10.08
N VAL A 116 4.34 -2.43 -11.20
CA VAL A 116 5.68 -2.98 -11.45
C VAL A 116 6.69 -2.40 -10.46
N GLU A 117 6.64 -1.09 -10.19
CA GLU A 117 7.43 -0.45 -9.15
C GLU A 117 7.18 -1.12 -7.79
N GLN A 118 5.93 -1.29 -7.39
CA GLN A 118 5.58 -1.93 -6.12
C GLN A 118 5.99 -3.42 -6.05
N SER A 119 5.92 -4.15 -7.17
CA SER A 119 6.35 -5.56 -7.25
C SER A 119 7.88 -5.70 -7.17
N ASN A 120 8.61 -4.80 -7.80
CA ASN A 120 10.08 -4.74 -7.69
C ASN A 120 10.52 -4.25 -6.31
N GLU A 121 9.71 -3.47 -5.64
CA GLU A 121 9.93 -2.87 -4.33
C GLU A 121 9.74 -3.86 -3.17
N THR A 122 8.87 -4.86 -3.33
CA THR A 122 8.82 -6.00 -2.38
C THR A 122 10.11 -6.82 -2.39
N ALA A 123 10.92 -6.71 -3.46
CA ALA A 123 12.25 -7.33 -3.53
C ALA A 123 13.37 -6.48 -2.91
N THR A 124 13.19 -5.14 -2.76
CA THR A 124 14.23 -4.23 -2.25
C THR A 124 13.81 -3.36 -1.06
N GLY A 125 12.55 -3.40 -0.62
CA GLY A 125 12.07 -2.63 0.55
C GLY A 125 12.01 -1.10 0.38
N ASP A 126 12.43 -0.55 -0.76
CA ASP A 126 12.75 0.88 -0.93
C ASP A 126 11.58 1.78 -1.37
N SER A 127 10.45 1.25 -1.76
CA SER A 127 9.38 2.06 -2.34
C SER A 127 8.00 1.88 -1.72
N ALA A 128 7.84 1.13 -0.66
CA ALA A 128 6.61 1.16 0.13
C ALA A 128 6.38 2.59 0.66
N TYR A 129 5.15 3.07 0.62
CA TYR A 129 4.82 4.43 1.04
C TYR A 129 3.57 4.47 1.92
N LEU A 130 3.45 5.54 2.65
CA LEU A 130 2.28 5.86 3.47
C LEU A 130 1.71 7.22 3.03
N PHE A 131 0.38 7.32 2.96
CA PHE A 131 -0.22 8.63 2.84
C PHE A 131 -0.52 9.19 4.22
N LEU A 132 0.01 10.36 4.46
CA LEU A 132 -0.12 11.11 5.71
C LEU A 132 -1.11 12.25 5.51
N LYS A 133 -2.16 12.31 6.33
CA LYS A 133 -3.14 13.39 6.27
C LYS A 133 -2.75 14.49 7.25
N GLU A 134 -2.27 15.60 6.70
CA GLU A 134 -1.96 16.82 7.46
C GLU A 134 -2.86 17.96 7.00
N ASN A 135 -3.62 18.58 7.90
CA ASN A 135 -4.52 19.71 7.60
C ASN A 135 -5.47 19.48 6.40
N GLY A 136 -5.97 18.25 6.25
CA GLY A 136 -6.86 17.87 5.14
C GLY A 136 -6.14 17.48 3.85
N VAL A 137 -4.85 17.72 3.73
CA VAL A 137 -4.02 17.35 2.56
C VAL A 137 -3.40 15.97 2.77
N LEU A 138 -3.49 15.11 1.75
CA LEU A 138 -2.81 13.80 1.73
C LEU A 138 -1.44 13.96 1.08
N THR A 139 -0.40 13.67 1.84
CA THR A 139 0.99 13.70 1.38
C THR A 139 1.55 12.29 1.32
N ARG A 140 2.05 11.88 0.17
CA ARG A 140 2.76 10.60 0.00
C ARG A 140 4.13 10.67 0.69
N ALA A 141 4.41 9.71 1.57
CA ALA A 141 5.69 9.53 2.23
C ALA A 141 6.25 8.16 1.93
N LYS A 142 7.39 8.07 1.29
CA LYS A 142 8.08 6.78 1.07
C LYS A 142 8.61 6.26 2.40
N PHE A 143 8.56 4.96 2.62
CA PHE A 143 9.06 4.37 3.87
C PHE A 143 10.57 4.54 4.04
N CYS A 144 11.34 4.46 2.97
CA CYS A 144 12.77 4.74 3.01
C CYS A 144 13.09 6.18 3.43
N ASP A 145 12.18 7.14 3.25
CA ASP A 145 12.38 8.53 3.66
C ASP A 145 12.02 8.78 5.13
N ILE A 146 11.22 7.88 5.76
CA ILE A 146 10.79 8.02 7.15
C ILE A 146 11.90 7.57 8.08
N LYS A 147 12.44 8.50 8.88
CA LYS A 147 13.50 8.26 9.84
C LYS A 147 12.96 7.67 11.15
N TYR A 148 11.99 8.35 11.75
CA TYR A 148 11.29 7.92 12.97
C TYR A 148 9.98 8.68 13.14
N CYS A 149 9.12 8.16 14.03
CA CYS A 149 7.86 8.77 14.42
C CYS A 149 7.85 9.03 15.93
N GLU A 150 7.34 10.19 16.34
CA GLU A 150 7.28 10.65 17.73
C GLU A 150 5.85 10.98 18.14
N ALA A 151 5.38 10.45 19.26
CA ALA A 151 4.09 10.81 19.83
C ALA A 151 4.11 12.21 20.42
N LEU A 152 3.10 13.03 20.08
CA LEU A 152 2.90 14.38 20.59
C LEU A 152 1.44 14.55 21.05
N GLY A 153 1.10 14.13 22.25
CA GLY A 153 -0.30 14.09 22.72
C GLY A 153 -1.16 13.21 21.81
N ASP A 154 -2.20 13.80 21.21
CA ASP A 154 -3.11 13.14 20.27
C ASP A 154 -2.60 13.10 18.83
N TYR A 155 -1.40 13.60 18.60
CA TYR A 155 -0.77 13.68 17.29
C TYR A 155 0.49 12.83 17.24
N ILE A 156 0.93 12.52 16.02
CA ILE A 156 2.22 11.91 15.74
C ILE A 156 2.99 12.84 14.80
N LYS A 157 4.23 13.15 15.17
CA LYS A 157 5.22 13.73 14.28
C LYS A 157 5.96 12.64 13.54
N ILE A 158 5.99 12.74 12.22
CA ILE A 158 6.71 11.82 11.34
C ILE A 158 7.85 12.61 10.70
N TYR A 159 9.08 12.17 10.98
CA TYR A 159 10.30 12.81 10.48
C TYR A 159 10.71 12.14 9.18
N ILE A 160 10.66 12.89 8.08
CA ILE A 160 10.89 12.41 6.71
C ILE A 160 11.96 13.29 6.07
N ASN A 161 13.14 12.73 5.79
CA ASN A 161 14.28 13.48 5.26
C ASN A 161 14.47 14.82 6.00
N ASP A 162 14.24 15.97 5.35
CA ASP A 162 14.34 17.30 5.93
C ASP A 162 12.98 17.91 6.31
N LYS A 163 11.91 17.10 6.31
CA LYS A 163 10.55 17.54 6.59
C LYS A 163 9.98 16.83 7.81
N THR A 164 9.03 17.48 8.45
CA THR A 164 8.21 16.88 9.51
C THR A 164 6.75 17.01 9.14
N ILE A 165 6.00 15.91 9.20
CA ILE A 165 4.55 15.88 8.97
C ILE A 165 3.87 15.55 10.30
N VAL A 166 2.81 16.28 10.65
CA VAL A 166 2.03 16.05 11.86
C VAL A 166 0.67 15.48 11.49
N ILE A 167 0.36 14.30 12.01
CA ILE A 167 -0.91 13.62 11.76
C ILE A 167 -1.70 13.41 13.04
N ASN A 168 -3.02 13.43 12.96
CA ASN A 168 -3.90 13.05 14.06
C ASN A 168 -4.10 11.51 14.02
N ALA A 169 -3.32 10.80 14.82
CA ALA A 169 -3.35 9.35 14.91
C ALA A 169 -2.74 8.88 16.24
N THR A 170 -3.03 7.64 16.64
CA THR A 170 -2.38 7.00 17.78
C THR A 170 -1.19 6.16 17.35
N MET A 171 -0.17 6.07 18.22
CA MET A 171 1.02 5.22 17.98
C MET A 171 0.64 3.76 17.71
N LYS A 172 -0.41 3.25 18.37
CA LYS A 172 -0.90 1.88 18.13
C LYS A 172 -1.42 1.70 16.70
N LYS A 173 -2.21 2.66 16.19
CA LYS A 173 -2.75 2.62 14.82
C LYS A 173 -1.64 2.74 13.77
N LEU A 174 -0.62 3.56 14.04
CA LEU A 174 0.53 3.68 13.15
C LEU A 174 1.38 2.41 13.16
N GLU A 175 1.65 1.84 14.36
CA GLU A 175 2.38 0.57 14.52
C GLU A 175 1.68 -0.57 13.76
N GLU A 176 0.35 -0.65 13.81
CA GLU A 176 -0.43 -1.65 13.11
C GLU A 176 -0.31 -1.53 11.58
N LYS A 177 -0.28 -0.30 11.06
CA LYS A 177 -0.03 -0.04 9.63
C LYS A 177 1.39 -0.35 9.17
N LEU A 178 2.36 -0.22 10.06
CA LEU A 178 3.78 -0.48 9.77
C LEU A 178 4.20 -1.93 10.08
N LYS A 179 3.29 -2.76 10.61
CA LYS A 179 3.58 -4.10 11.12
C LYS A 179 4.22 -5.05 10.08
N ASN A 180 3.81 -4.93 8.82
CA ASN A 180 4.28 -5.79 7.73
C ASN A 180 5.62 -5.32 7.12
N PHE A 181 6.15 -4.19 7.60
CA PHE A 181 7.39 -3.60 7.10
C PHE A 181 8.51 -3.79 8.12
N ASN A 182 9.44 -4.68 7.81
CA ASN A 182 10.49 -5.12 8.74
C ASN A 182 11.43 -4.01 9.19
N GLN A 183 11.55 -2.92 8.43
CA GLN A 183 12.36 -1.77 8.78
C GLN A 183 11.80 -0.94 9.94
N PHE A 184 10.50 -1.04 10.26
CA PHE A 184 9.91 -0.27 11.35
C PHE A 184 9.79 -1.08 12.64
N ILE A 185 10.19 -0.47 13.74
CA ILE A 185 10.05 -1.07 15.06
C ILE A 185 9.72 -0.02 16.11
N ARG A 186 8.84 -0.39 17.03
CA ARG A 186 8.56 0.45 18.18
C ARG A 186 9.57 0.21 19.27
N ILE A 187 10.33 1.25 19.66
CA ILE A 187 11.36 1.18 20.70
C ILE A 187 10.95 1.84 22.02
N HIS A 188 9.89 2.65 21.99
CA HIS A 188 9.37 3.32 23.18
C HIS A 188 7.86 3.56 23.04
N ARG A 189 7.17 3.85 24.17
CA ARG A 189 5.73 4.23 24.10
C ARG A 189 5.48 5.43 23.17
N SER A 190 6.48 6.28 22.99
CA SER A 190 6.41 7.49 22.17
C SER A 190 7.23 7.43 20.89
N PHE A 191 7.94 6.33 20.58
CA PHE A 191 8.81 6.27 19.40
C PHE A 191 8.67 4.96 18.62
N ILE A 192 8.46 5.12 17.30
CA ILE A 192 8.67 4.08 16.28
C ILE A 192 9.84 4.55 15.41
N VAL A 193 10.81 3.70 15.15
CA VAL A 193 11.99 4.03 14.36
C VAL A 193 12.10 3.16 13.12
N ASN A 194 12.76 3.69 12.11
CA ASN A 194 13.18 2.92 10.94
C ASN A 194 14.62 2.41 11.22
N LEU A 195 14.79 1.10 11.16
CA LEU A 195 16.06 0.42 11.42
C LEU A 195 17.15 0.79 10.41
N ASP A 196 16.77 1.20 9.19
CA ASP A 196 17.73 1.64 8.17
C ASP A 196 18.47 2.93 8.57
N TYR A 197 17.89 3.70 9.52
CA TYR A 197 18.50 4.90 10.11
C TYR A 197 19.06 4.68 11.52
N LEU A 198 19.06 3.44 12.01
CA LEU A 198 19.65 3.10 13.30
C LEU A 198 21.18 3.06 13.19
N GLU A 199 21.86 3.99 13.81
CA GLU A 199 23.33 4.11 13.79
C GLU A 199 23.98 3.26 14.87
N ASN A 200 23.48 3.39 16.12
CA ASN A 200 23.90 2.59 17.25
C ASN A 200 22.85 2.61 18.36
N PHE A 201 22.98 1.73 19.33
CA PHE A 201 22.10 1.69 20.50
C PHE A 201 22.84 1.05 21.69
N ASP A 202 22.36 1.39 22.89
CA ASP A 202 22.79 0.79 24.14
C ASP A 202 21.58 0.23 24.93
N ALA A 203 21.76 0.01 26.23
CA ALA A 203 20.70 -0.53 27.08
C ALA A 203 19.49 0.41 27.25
N GLU A 204 19.63 1.71 27.06
CA GLU A 204 18.62 2.72 27.39
C GLU A 204 18.27 3.64 26.23
N THR A 205 19.18 3.78 25.24
CA THR A 205 19.05 4.73 24.15
C THR A 205 19.40 4.11 22.79
N ALA A 206 18.82 4.69 21.73
CA ALA A 206 19.16 4.42 20.34
C ALA A 206 19.48 5.74 19.63
N ILE A 207 20.49 5.77 18.78
CA ILE A 207 20.78 6.88 17.88
C ILE A 207 20.20 6.55 16.51
N VAL A 208 19.24 7.37 16.10
CA VAL A 208 18.52 7.22 14.83
C VAL A 208 18.57 8.55 14.09
N ALA A 209 19.17 8.58 12.91
CA ALA A 209 19.37 9.81 12.12
C ALA A 209 19.94 10.97 12.96
N ASN A 210 21.02 10.72 13.69
CA ASN A 210 21.68 11.66 14.60
C ASN A 210 20.83 12.13 15.80
N LYS A 211 19.71 11.47 16.10
CA LYS A 211 18.86 11.78 17.25
C LYS A 211 18.94 10.69 18.31
N ILE A 212 19.19 11.07 19.56
CA ILE A 212 19.15 10.15 20.70
C ILE A 212 17.70 9.95 21.11
N LEU A 213 17.23 8.71 21.08
CA LEU A 213 15.87 8.31 21.42
C LEU A 213 15.88 7.27 22.54
N PRO A 214 14.96 7.33 23.53
CA PRO A 214 14.92 6.38 24.62
C PRO A 214 14.37 5.01 24.17
N ILE A 215 14.93 3.94 24.74
CA ILE A 215 14.42 2.57 24.57
C ILE A 215 13.67 2.18 25.84
N GLY A 216 12.38 1.88 25.71
CA GLY A 216 11.56 1.40 26.83
C GLY A 216 11.85 -0.07 27.13
N ASN A 217 11.93 -0.45 28.43
CA ASN A 217 12.30 -1.81 28.86
C ASN A 217 11.52 -2.93 28.17
N LYS A 218 10.23 -2.75 27.94
CA LYS A 218 9.37 -3.76 27.28
C LYS A 218 9.65 -3.93 25.77
N TYR A 219 10.38 -3.02 25.15
CA TYR A 219 10.66 -3.06 23.71
C TYR A 219 12.07 -3.59 23.38
N LYS A 220 12.94 -3.71 24.40
CA LYS A 220 14.34 -4.15 24.21
C LYS A 220 14.45 -5.53 23.56
N SER A 221 13.71 -6.51 24.08
CA SER A 221 13.75 -7.87 23.54
C SER A 221 13.31 -7.94 22.08
N GLN A 222 12.28 -7.17 21.74
CA GLN A 222 11.79 -7.08 20.36
C GLN A 222 12.81 -6.39 19.44
N LEU A 223 13.50 -5.34 19.89
CA LEU A 223 14.56 -4.68 19.12
C LEU A 223 15.71 -5.66 18.86
N LEU A 224 16.21 -6.33 19.89
CA LEU A 224 17.30 -7.30 19.77
C LEU A 224 16.98 -8.46 18.83
N SER A 225 15.74 -8.95 18.83
CA SER A 225 15.31 -10.05 17.94
C SER A 225 15.22 -9.66 16.46
N ARG A 226 15.21 -8.36 16.14
CA ARG A 226 15.17 -7.84 14.77
C ARG A 226 16.55 -7.50 14.20
N LEU A 227 17.56 -7.46 15.05
CA LEU A 227 18.93 -7.09 14.67
C LEU A 227 19.80 -8.34 14.55
N ASN A 228 20.59 -8.42 13.46
CA ASN A 228 21.62 -9.45 13.28
C ASN A 228 22.83 -9.07 14.15
N ILE A 229 22.82 -9.50 15.40
CA ILE A 229 23.94 -9.25 16.34
C ILE A 229 24.90 -10.44 16.27
N ILE A 230 26.17 -10.15 16.04
CA ILE A 230 27.28 -11.13 16.03
C ILE A 230 27.83 -11.29 17.42
#